data_67a0c50a22568b92cec33bec1315efe2
#
_entry.id   67a0c50a22568b92cec33bec1315efe2
#
_cell.length_a   1.000
_cell.length_b   1.000
_cell.length_c   1.000
_cell.angle_alpha   90.00
_cell.angle_beta   90.00
_cell.angle_gamma   90.00
#
_symmetry.space_group_name_H-M   'P 1'
#
loop_
_entity.id
_entity.type
_entity.pdbx_description
1 polymer ?
#
loop_
_entity_poly.entity_id
_entity_poly.type
_entity_poly.pdbx_seq_one_letter_code
_entity_poly.pdbx_strand_id
1 'polypeptide(L)'
;EISACLVGSEMCIRDSIHVVPHILCSGYTREDTEYMLLDLQFLGISDLLVLRGDKAKEDPAFRPTGDGYSHATELIGHINRFNEGFFVDGSPIKSPGTSFSYGVACYPEKHEEAPNPEADLAVLKQKADMGAAYAVTQLFYDNAKYFDFVDRARRAGITIPIIPGIKPFAKLSQLNVVPKTFHCDLPQALALEIGKCKTDEEAKQVGIEWTVEQCRELIGHGVPSIHFYTVSAVDSIREIARQIY
;
A
#
# COMPACT_ATOMS: atom_id res chain seq x y z
N GLU A 1 0.76 4.51 22.70
CA GLU A 1 0.30 3.69 21.54
C GLU A 1 1.27 3.71 20.34
N ILE A 2 2.19 4.66 20.26
CA ILE A 2 3.31 4.68 19.30
C ILE A 2 4.14 3.38 19.38
N SER A 3 4.15 2.74 20.52
CA SER A 3 4.97 1.56 20.80
C SER A 3 4.60 0.30 20.00
N ALA A 4 3.35 0.10 19.57
CA ALA A 4 2.95 -1.15 18.93
C ALA A 4 3.47 -1.30 17.48
N CYS A 5 3.58 -0.21 16.73
CA CYS A 5 4.16 -0.22 15.37
C CYS A 5 5.69 -0.32 15.44
N LEU A 6 6.32 0.36 16.41
CA LEU A 6 7.77 0.36 16.62
C LEU A 6 8.26 -0.99 17.17
N VAL A 7 7.54 -1.63 18.10
CA VAL A 7 7.91 -2.96 18.66
C VAL A 7 7.99 -4.02 17.57
N GLY A 8 7.06 -4.05 16.61
CA GLY A 8 7.15 -4.95 15.47
C GLY A 8 8.36 -4.69 14.60
N SER A 9 8.70 -3.43 14.37
CA SER A 9 9.87 -3.00 13.59
C SER A 9 11.18 -3.33 14.29
N GLU A 10 11.30 -3.12 15.60
CA GLU A 10 12.47 -3.48 16.39
C GLU A 10 12.80 -4.97 16.35
N MET A 11 11.78 -5.84 16.44
CA MET A 11 11.97 -7.29 16.32
C MET A 11 12.50 -7.67 14.93
N CYS A 12 11.94 -7.10 13.86
CA CYS A 12 12.38 -7.35 12.48
C CYS A 12 13.82 -6.85 12.24
N ILE A 13 14.17 -5.68 12.76
CA ILE A 13 15.54 -5.13 12.67
C ILE A 13 16.55 -6.07 13.33
N ARG A 14 16.24 -6.61 14.51
CA ARG A 14 17.10 -7.59 15.20
C ARG A 14 17.30 -8.86 14.40
N ASP A 15 16.30 -9.29 13.63
CA ASP A 15 16.34 -10.49 12.79
C ASP A 15 16.91 -10.21 11.39
N SER A 16 17.45 -9.00 11.14
CA SER A 16 18.00 -8.57 9.83
C SER A 16 17.00 -8.60 8.69
N ILE A 17 15.72 -8.41 8.97
CA ILE A 17 14.65 -8.29 7.97
C ILE A 17 14.49 -6.81 7.60
N HIS A 18 14.51 -6.49 6.32
CA HIS A 18 14.22 -5.14 5.85
C HIS A 18 12.77 -4.75 6.15
N VAL A 19 12.58 -3.65 6.87
CA VAL A 19 11.28 -3.16 7.32
C VAL A 19 10.93 -1.87 6.60
N VAL A 20 9.73 -1.81 6.05
CA VAL A 20 9.16 -0.60 5.42
C VAL A 20 7.87 -0.24 6.19
N PRO A 21 7.95 0.61 7.22
CA PRO A 21 6.77 1.01 7.98
C PRO A 21 5.83 1.89 7.14
N HIS A 22 4.53 1.77 7.44
CA HIS A 22 3.52 2.64 6.87
C HIS A 22 3.44 3.95 7.65
N ILE A 23 3.58 5.07 6.97
CA ILE A 23 3.36 6.41 7.53
C ILE A 23 2.03 6.93 7.02
N LEU A 24 1.14 7.29 7.94
CA LEU A 24 -0.25 7.61 7.64
C LEU A 24 -0.56 9.07 7.97
N CYS A 25 -1.48 9.68 7.20
CA CYS A 25 -2.09 10.96 7.58
C CYS A 25 -3.11 10.77 8.72
N SER A 26 -3.77 9.58 8.78
CA SER A 26 -4.79 9.29 9.79
C SER A 26 -4.18 9.08 11.18
N GLY A 27 -4.77 9.70 12.18
CA GLY A 27 -4.42 9.48 13.59
C GLY A 27 -3.24 10.30 14.12
N TYR A 28 -2.58 11.12 13.28
CA TYR A 28 -1.39 11.88 13.64
C TYR A 28 -1.51 13.36 13.31
N THR A 29 -1.03 14.20 14.22
CA THR A 29 -0.75 15.62 13.96
C THR A 29 0.55 15.76 13.18
N ARG A 30 0.90 16.99 12.79
CA ARG A 30 2.20 17.27 12.16
C ARG A 30 3.35 17.00 13.11
N GLU A 31 3.21 17.38 14.37
CA GLU A 31 4.19 17.15 15.42
C GLU A 31 4.39 15.66 15.70
N ASP A 32 3.30 14.89 15.82
CA ASP A 32 3.39 13.44 16.00
C ASP A 32 4.11 12.76 14.83
N THR A 33 3.84 13.21 13.60
CA THR A 33 4.52 12.72 12.40
C THR A 33 6.02 12.99 12.45
N GLU A 34 6.41 14.18 12.89
CA GLU A 34 7.81 14.59 13.00
C GLU A 34 8.55 13.75 14.06
N TYR A 35 7.96 13.54 15.23
CA TYR A 35 8.53 12.65 16.25
C TYR A 35 8.68 11.22 15.73
N MET A 36 7.69 10.71 15.00
CA MET A 36 7.77 9.38 14.39
C MET A 36 8.94 9.29 13.38
N LEU A 37 9.15 10.32 12.55
CA LEU A 37 10.29 10.34 11.61
C LEU A 37 11.63 10.33 12.35
N LEU A 38 11.77 11.07 13.45
CA LEU A 38 12.96 11.06 14.29
C LEU A 38 13.20 9.67 14.91
N ASP A 39 12.16 9.04 15.44
CA ASP A 39 12.27 7.71 16.04
C ASP A 39 12.68 6.66 15.00
N LEU A 40 12.10 6.72 13.78
CA LEU A 40 12.47 5.82 12.70
C LEU A 40 13.92 5.99 12.25
N GLN A 41 14.40 7.25 12.15
CA GLN A 41 15.81 7.50 11.88
C GLN A 41 16.72 6.94 12.98
N PHE A 42 16.35 7.12 14.24
CA PHE A 42 17.09 6.58 15.39
C PHE A 42 17.18 5.05 15.34
N LEU A 43 16.14 4.38 14.88
CA LEU A 43 16.11 2.92 14.68
C LEU A 43 16.83 2.46 13.41
N GLY A 44 17.37 3.38 12.60
CA GLY A 44 18.06 3.06 11.36
C GLY A 44 17.13 2.67 10.20
N ILE A 45 15.84 3.01 10.28
CA ILE A 45 14.87 2.81 9.20
C ILE A 45 14.95 3.97 8.22
N SER A 46 15.13 3.67 6.93
CA SER A 46 15.25 4.66 5.87
C SER A 46 14.18 4.55 4.79
N ASP A 47 13.41 3.47 4.79
CA ASP A 47 12.40 3.20 3.76
C ASP A 47 10.99 3.23 4.36
N LEU A 48 10.08 3.95 3.71
CA LEU A 48 8.73 4.18 4.18
C LEU A 48 7.71 3.81 3.11
N LEU A 49 6.47 3.47 3.52
CA LEU A 49 5.31 3.48 2.63
C LEU A 49 4.34 4.57 3.09
N VAL A 50 4.21 5.62 2.27
CA VAL A 50 3.45 6.82 2.62
C VAL A 50 2.02 6.72 2.09
N LEU A 51 1.06 6.72 3.00
CA LEU A 51 -0.35 6.52 2.71
C LEU A 51 -1.19 7.63 3.35
N ARG A 52 -2.39 7.86 2.85
CA ARG A 52 -3.35 8.71 3.54
C ARG A 52 -3.90 8.02 4.79
N GLY A 53 -4.15 6.73 4.70
CA GLY A 53 -4.93 5.97 5.64
C GLY A 53 -6.44 6.05 5.36
N ASP A 54 -7.19 5.21 6.06
CA ASP A 54 -8.63 5.11 5.90
C ASP A 54 -9.36 6.14 6.79
N LYS A 55 -10.59 6.48 6.39
CA LYS A 55 -11.49 7.24 7.24
C LYS A 55 -11.89 6.42 8.47
N ALA A 56 -12.21 7.08 9.59
CA ALA A 56 -12.81 6.40 10.72
C ALA A 56 -14.15 5.75 10.33
N LYS A 57 -14.47 4.61 10.94
CA LYS A 57 -15.68 3.82 10.57
C LYS A 57 -16.98 4.61 10.64
N GLU A 58 -17.04 5.60 11.53
CA GLU A 58 -18.23 6.40 11.82
C GLU A 58 -18.28 7.69 10.97
N ASP A 59 -17.18 8.02 10.27
CA ASP A 59 -17.10 9.24 9.47
C ASP A 59 -17.54 9.01 8.02
N PRO A 60 -18.28 9.95 7.43
CA PRO A 60 -18.69 9.89 6.03
C PRO A 60 -17.52 10.08 5.07
N ALA A 61 -16.47 10.81 5.49
CA ALA A 61 -15.28 11.13 4.71
C ALA A 61 -14.04 11.15 5.60
N PHE A 62 -12.85 11.07 4.99
CA PHE A 62 -11.60 11.21 5.72
C PHE A 62 -11.48 12.62 6.33
N ARG A 63 -10.99 12.67 7.57
CA ARG A 63 -10.66 13.92 8.28
C ARG A 63 -9.30 13.79 8.92
N PRO A 64 -8.42 14.79 8.76
CA PRO A 64 -7.14 14.80 9.44
C PRO A 64 -7.31 14.94 10.96
N THR A 65 -6.36 14.44 11.72
CA THR A 65 -6.30 14.59 13.18
C THR A 65 -5.65 15.93 13.50
N GLY A 66 -6.35 16.79 14.21
CA GLY A 66 -5.84 18.11 14.56
C GLY A 66 -5.40 18.92 13.32
N ASP A 67 -4.15 19.33 13.31
CA ASP A 67 -3.49 20.05 12.18
C ASP A 67 -2.78 19.11 11.19
N GLY A 68 -3.05 17.78 11.29
CA GLY A 68 -2.44 16.76 10.44
C GLY A 68 -2.73 16.91 8.95
N TYR A 69 -2.33 15.94 8.16
CA TYR A 69 -2.42 15.98 6.71
C TYR A 69 -3.72 15.38 6.18
N SER A 70 -4.32 16.01 5.18
CA SER A 70 -5.53 15.52 4.50
C SER A 70 -5.21 14.56 3.36
N HIS A 71 -4.03 14.67 2.75
CA HIS A 71 -3.61 13.90 1.60
C HIS A 71 -2.16 13.41 1.74
N ALA A 72 -1.88 12.24 1.18
CA ALA A 72 -0.52 11.67 1.16
C ALA A 72 0.51 12.60 0.49
N THR A 73 0.11 13.42 -0.48
CA THR A 73 0.99 14.41 -1.11
C THR A 73 1.46 15.50 -0.15
N GLU A 74 0.63 15.92 0.80
CA GLU A 74 1.01 16.87 1.85
C GLU A 74 2.02 16.24 2.82
N LEU A 75 1.76 14.98 3.21
CA LEU A 75 2.67 14.21 4.06
C LEU A 75 4.03 13.98 3.38
N ILE A 76 4.04 13.68 2.06
CA ILE A 76 5.27 13.60 1.25
C ILE A 76 6.03 14.93 1.29
N GLY A 77 5.33 16.05 1.18
CA GLY A 77 5.95 17.38 1.29
C GLY A 77 6.67 17.59 2.63
N HIS A 78 6.07 17.12 3.73
CA HIS A 78 6.73 17.15 5.05
C HIS A 78 7.97 16.26 5.08
N ILE A 79 7.88 15.01 4.62
CA ILE A 79 9.02 14.08 4.58
C ILE A 79 10.16 14.65 3.73
N ASN A 80 9.86 15.28 2.60
CA ASN A 80 10.87 15.92 1.76
C ASN A 80 11.57 17.07 2.49
N ARG A 81 10.81 17.94 3.19
CA ARG A 81 11.43 19.00 4.01
C ARG A 81 12.29 18.43 5.15
N PHE A 82 11.83 17.37 5.78
CA PHE A 82 12.61 16.67 6.80
C PHE A 82 13.92 16.11 6.22
N ASN A 83 13.87 15.53 5.01
CA ASN A 83 15.05 15.07 4.28
C ASN A 83 16.00 16.22 3.90
N GLU A 84 15.48 17.43 3.66
CA GLU A 84 16.27 18.66 3.45
C GLU A 84 16.89 19.21 4.73
N GLY A 85 16.58 18.63 5.88
CA GLY A 85 17.12 19.00 7.19
C GLY A 85 16.34 20.11 7.91
N PHE A 86 15.02 20.18 7.70
CA PHE A 86 14.15 21.14 8.36
C PHE A 86 12.97 20.47 9.07
N PHE A 87 12.67 20.96 10.26
CA PHE A 87 11.46 20.66 10.99
C PHE A 87 10.23 21.35 10.37
N VAL A 88 9.03 20.94 10.80
CA VAL A 88 7.76 21.48 10.29
C VAL A 88 7.63 22.99 10.55
N ASP A 89 8.18 23.48 11.66
CA ASP A 89 8.22 24.89 12.02
C ASP A 89 9.28 25.72 11.22
N GLY A 90 10.05 25.04 10.37
CA GLY A 90 11.12 25.63 9.57
C GLY A 90 12.48 25.76 10.26
N SER A 91 12.60 25.32 11.51
CA SER A 91 13.89 25.28 12.20
C SER A 91 14.78 24.19 11.62
N PRO A 92 16.12 24.41 11.57
CA PRO A 92 17.05 23.41 11.01
C PRO A 92 17.29 22.27 11.96
N ILE A 93 17.36 21.05 11.42
CA ILE A 93 17.78 19.84 12.13
C ILE A 93 19.30 19.88 12.31
N LYS A 94 19.79 19.95 13.55
CA LYS A 94 21.23 20.12 13.84
C LYS A 94 22.09 18.93 13.41
N SER A 95 21.53 17.74 13.41
CA SER A 95 22.23 16.50 13.03
C SER A 95 21.27 15.65 12.18
N PRO A 96 21.11 15.98 10.89
CA PRO A 96 20.22 15.21 10.03
C PRO A 96 20.74 13.77 9.92
N GLY A 97 19.83 12.82 10.10
CA GLY A 97 20.10 11.39 9.88
C GLY A 97 20.07 11.01 8.40
N THR A 98 19.93 9.73 8.12
CA THR A 98 19.74 9.23 6.76
C THR A 98 18.41 9.72 6.20
N SER A 99 18.42 10.21 4.96
CA SER A 99 17.20 10.62 4.26
C SER A 99 16.27 9.43 4.04
N PHE A 100 14.97 9.66 4.15
CA PHE A 100 13.95 8.66 3.85
C PHE A 100 13.76 8.51 2.34
N SER A 101 13.76 7.27 1.88
CA SER A 101 13.17 6.84 0.63
C SER A 101 11.73 6.40 0.88
N TYR A 102 10.82 6.59 -0.06
CA TYR A 102 9.43 6.20 0.17
C TYR A 102 8.72 5.66 -1.05
N GLY A 103 7.87 4.66 -0.81
CA GLY A 103 6.85 4.18 -1.72
C GLY A 103 5.51 4.86 -1.46
N VAL A 104 4.59 4.76 -2.41
CA VAL A 104 3.23 5.33 -2.36
C VAL A 104 2.18 4.34 -2.82
N ALA A 105 0.91 4.57 -2.46
CA ALA A 105 -0.19 3.79 -3.00
C ALA A 105 -0.66 4.30 -4.36
N CYS A 106 -1.13 3.34 -5.21
CA CYS A 106 -1.84 3.61 -6.46
C CYS A 106 -3.01 2.61 -6.64
N TYR A 107 -3.88 2.86 -7.63
CA TYR A 107 -5.15 2.15 -7.75
C TYR A 107 -5.39 1.74 -9.21
N PRO A 108 -5.25 0.45 -9.56
CA PRO A 108 -5.55 -0.04 -10.92
C PRO A 108 -6.97 0.27 -11.38
N GLU A 109 -7.93 0.22 -10.45
CA GLU A 109 -9.35 0.42 -10.70
C GLU A 109 -9.88 1.81 -10.33
N LYS A 110 -9.04 2.72 -9.86
CA LYS A 110 -9.35 4.07 -9.39
C LYS A 110 -9.58 4.13 -7.85
N HIS A 111 -9.06 5.17 -7.23
CA HIS A 111 -9.39 5.54 -5.85
C HIS A 111 -10.87 5.93 -5.72
N GLU A 112 -11.54 5.54 -4.62
CA GLU A 112 -12.98 5.80 -4.42
C GLU A 112 -13.37 7.28 -4.56
N GLU A 113 -12.54 8.18 -4.05
CA GLU A 113 -12.77 9.62 -4.08
C GLU A 113 -12.34 10.31 -5.39
N ALA A 114 -11.57 9.64 -6.25
CA ALA A 114 -11.17 10.23 -7.51
C ALA A 114 -12.38 10.35 -8.46
N PRO A 115 -12.60 11.47 -9.13
CA PRO A 115 -13.74 11.63 -10.04
C PRO A 115 -13.66 10.70 -11.25
N ASN A 116 -12.46 10.40 -11.72
CA ASN A 116 -12.19 9.51 -12.85
C ASN A 116 -10.78 8.93 -12.76
N PRO A 117 -10.44 7.89 -13.57
CA PRO A 117 -9.11 7.27 -13.56
C PRO A 117 -7.98 8.23 -13.95
N GLU A 118 -8.23 9.20 -14.80
CA GLU A 118 -7.24 10.18 -15.24
C GLU A 118 -6.83 11.12 -14.09
N ALA A 119 -7.80 11.56 -13.29
CA ALA A 119 -7.53 12.38 -12.11
C ALA A 119 -6.71 11.61 -11.06
N ASP A 120 -7.02 10.32 -10.84
CA ASP A 120 -6.26 9.46 -9.93
C ASP A 120 -4.83 9.23 -10.43
N LEU A 121 -4.67 9.01 -11.73
CA LEU A 121 -3.36 8.88 -12.37
C LEU A 121 -2.52 10.17 -12.26
N ALA A 122 -3.17 11.35 -12.35
CA ALA A 122 -2.49 12.63 -12.14
C ALA A 122 -1.96 12.79 -10.71
N VAL A 123 -2.69 12.28 -9.72
CA VAL A 123 -2.21 12.25 -8.31
C VAL A 123 -1.01 11.30 -8.17
N LEU A 124 -1.03 10.14 -8.83
CA LEU A 124 0.15 9.25 -8.84
C LEU A 124 1.35 9.92 -9.52
N LYS A 125 1.12 10.62 -10.63
CA LYS A 125 2.18 11.40 -11.31
C LYS A 125 2.78 12.45 -10.39
N GLN A 126 1.94 13.21 -9.66
CA GLN A 126 2.40 14.18 -8.67
C GLN A 126 3.27 13.52 -7.58
N LYS A 127 2.84 12.37 -7.03
CA LYS A 127 3.64 11.63 -6.03
C LYS A 127 4.99 11.19 -6.60
N ALA A 128 5.02 10.71 -7.84
CA ALA A 128 6.25 10.31 -8.52
C ALA A 128 7.19 11.51 -8.73
N ASP A 129 6.65 12.66 -9.17
CA ASP A 129 7.41 13.89 -9.38
C ASP A 129 7.95 14.50 -8.06
N MET A 130 7.29 14.20 -6.94
CA MET A 130 7.77 14.57 -5.60
C MET A 130 8.87 13.66 -5.08
N GLY A 131 9.24 12.59 -5.80
CA GLY A 131 10.37 11.72 -5.46
C GLY A 131 10.00 10.34 -4.92
N ALA A 132 8.75 9.88 -5.09
CA ALA A 132 8.40 8.50 -4.74
C ALA A 132 9.28 7.50 -5.51
N ALA A 133 9.89 6.55 -4.80
CA ALA A 133 10.80 5.56 -5.38
C ALA A 133 10.05 4.42 -6.08
N TYR A 134 8.85 4.09 -5.63
CA TYR A 134 7.98 3.05 -6.20
C TYR A 134 6.52 3.29 -5.82
N ALA A 135 5.61 2.58 -6.47
CA ALA A 135 4.21 2.54 -6.07
C ALA A 135 3.75 1.09 -5.82
N VAL A 136 2.90 0.90 -4.80
CA VAL A 136 2.21 -0.37 -4.53
C VAL A 136 0.74 -0.20 -4.87
N THR A 137 0.17 -1.15 -5.63
CA THR A 137 -1.25 -1.05 -5.99
C THR A 137 -2.15 -1.49 -4.84
N GLN A 138 -3.36 -0.91 -4.80
CA GLN A 138 -4.47 -1.55 -4.10
C GLN A 138 -4.67 -2.97 -4.66
N LEU A 139 -5.22 -3.87 -3.84
CA LEU A 139 -5.53 -5.23 -4.27
C LEU A 139 -6.50 -5.22 -5.47
N PHE A 140 -6.32 -6.18 -6.36
CA PHE A 140 -7.15 -6.43 -7.55
C PHE A 140 -7.16 -7.93 -7.85
N TYR A 141 -8.13 -8.39 -8.65
CA TYR A 141 -8.29 -9.80 -9.00
C TYR A 141 -8.26 -10.06 -10.51
N ASP A 142 -8.17 -9.00 -11.31
CA ASP A 142 -8.06 -9.06 -12.77
C ASP A 142 -6.77 -8.40 -13.23
N ASN A 143 -5.83 -9.20 -13.73
CA ASN A 143 -4.53 -8.71 -14.19
C ASN A 143 -4.63 -7.75 -15.39
N ALA A 144 -5.67 -7.87 -16.23
CA ALA A 144 -5.86 -6.96 -17.35
C ALA A 144 -6.01 -5.50 -16.89
N LYS A 145 -6.64 -5.28 -15.73
CA LYS A 145 -6.77 -3.93 -15.13
C LYS A 145 -5.42 -3.38 -14.66
N TYR A 146 -4.58 -4.24 -14.08
CA TYR A 146 -3.23 -3.85 -13.70
C TYR A 146 -2.38 -3.51 -14.92
N PHE A 147 -2.41 -4.33 -15.97
CA PHE A 147 -1.62 -4.06 -17.18
C PHE A 147 -2.08 -2.79 -17.90
N ASP A 148 -3.39 -2.57 -18.05
CA ASP A 148 -3.92 -1.32 -18.61
C ASP A 148 -3.50 -0.10 -17.75
N PHE A 149 -3.58 -0.21 -16.42
CA PHE A 149 -3.15 0.84 -15.52
C PHE A 149 -1.66 1.17 -15.69
N VAL A 150 -0.79 0.16 -15.75
CA VAL A 150 0.66 0.36 -15.97
C VAL A 150 0.91 1.03 -17.32
N ASP A 151 0.23 0.60 -18.39
CA ASP A 151 0.35 1.21 -19.71
C ASP A 151 -0.07 2.68 -19.72
N ARG A 152 -1.19 3.02 -19.05
CA ARG A 152 -1.62 4.42 -18.87
C ARG A 152 -0.62 5.22 -18.07
N ALA A 153 -0.07 4.66 -16.99
CA ALA A 153 0.95 5.28 -16.16
C ALA A 153 2.21 5.59 -16.97
N ARG A 154 2.69 4.65 -17.79
CA ARG A 154 3.85 4.86 -18.66
C ARG A 154 3.62 5.95 -19.70
N ARG A 155 2.44 5.97 -20.32
CA ARG A 155 2.04 7.05 -21.26
C ARG A 155 1.95 8.42 -20.59
N ALA A 156 1.58 8.48 -19.31
CA ALA A 156 1.58 9.70 -18.50
C ALA A 156 2.99 10.11 -17.99
N GLY A 157 4.05 9.38 -18.37
CA GLY A 157 5.42 9.68 -17.97
C GLY A 157 5.77 9.27 -16.53
N ILE A 158 5.03 8.32 -15.96
CA ILE A 158 5.34 7.73 -14.65
C ILE A 158 6.30 6.57 -14.88
N THR A 159 7.55 6.69 -14.44
CA THR A 159 8.62 5.72 -14.69
C THR A 159 8.97 4.86 -13.48
N ILE A 160 8.53 5.23 -12.28
CA ILE A 160 8.78 4.46 -11.07
C ILE A 160 8.21 3.04 -11.18
N PRO A 161 8.82 2.04 -10.51
CA PRO A 161 8.26 0.69 -10.41
C PRO A 161 6.83 0.72 -9.83
N ILE A 162 5.92 -0.05 -10.44
CA ILE A 162 4.56 -0.25 -9.94
C ILE A 162 4.45 -1.71 -9.52
N ILE A 163 4.34 -1.94 -8.22
CA ILE A 163 4.34 -3.27 -7.60
C ILE A 163 2.89 -3.71 -7.43
N PRO A 164 2.46 -4.83 -8.03
CA PRO A 164 1.11 -5.35 -7.84
C PRO A 164 0.87 -5.80 -6.40
N GLY A 165 -0.20 -5.32 -5.80
CA GLY A 165 -0.68 -5.70 -4.48
C GLY A 165 -1.70 -6.83 -4.59
N ILE A 166 -1.41 -7.99 -4.00
CA ILE A 166 -2.20 -9.22 -4.14
C ILE A 166 -2.73 -9.67 -2.78
N LYS A 167 -4.00 -10.04 -2.75
CA LYS A 167 -4.65 -10.59 -1.56
C LYS A 167 -5.45 -11.85 -1.92
N PRO A 168 -5.04 -13.04 -1.46
CA PRO A 168 -5.81 -14.24 -1.71
C PRO A 168 -7.18 -14.18 -1.01
N PHE A 169 -8.20 -14.75 -1.66
CA PHE A 169 -9.47 -15.04 -1.01
C PHE A 169 -9.26 -16.10 0.09
N ALA A 170 -9.96 -15.96 1.21
CA ALA A 170 -9.84 -16.88 2.34
C ALA A 170 -11.19 -17.23 2.99
N LYS A 171 -12.28 -16.53 2.65
CA LYS A 171 -13.60 -16.70 3.27
C LYS A 171 -14.72 -16.37 2.30
N LEU A 172 -15.84 -17.09 2.40
CA LEU A 172 -17.06 -16.86 1.61
C LEU A 172 -17.58 -15.41 1.74
N SER A 173 -17.53 -14.85 2.94
CA SER A 173 -18.00 -13.49 3.21
C SER A 173 -17.27 -12.41 2.39
N GLN A 174 -16.05 -12.70 1.92
CA GLN A 174 -15.24 -11.77 1.13
C GLN A 174 -15.85 -11.46 -0.25
N LEU A 175 -16.72 -12.32 -0.80
CA LEU A 175 -17.49 -11.98 -2.01
C LEU A 175 -18.26 -10.66 -1.89
N ASN A 176 -18.76 -10.35 -0.70
CA ASN A 176 -19.52 -9.13 -0.46
C ASN A 176 -18.69 -8.03 0.19
N VAL A 177 -17.69 -8.40 1.01
CA VAL A 177 -16.91 -7.45 1.80
C VAL A 177 -15.84 -6.79 0.93
N VAL A 178 -15.11 -7.57 0.13
CA VAL A 178 -13.97 -7.08 -0.64
C VAL A 178 -14.35 -5.98 -1.62
N PRO A 179 -15.36 -6.15 -2.50
CA PRO A 179 -15.74 -5.07 -3.42
C PRO A 179 -16.22 -3.81 -2.73
N LYS A 180 -16.93 -3.95 -1.61
CA LYS A 180 -17.48 -2.81 -0.85
C LYS A 180 -16.40 -2.04 -0.09
N THR A 181 -15.39 -2.75 0.42
CA THR A 181 -14.36 -2.14 1.27
C THR A 181 -13.21 -1.58 0.44
N PHE A 182 -12.81 -2.27 -0.61
CA PHE A 182 -11.63 -1.92 -1.41
C PHE A 182 -11.99 -1.35 -2.78
N HIS A 183 -13.28 -1.26 -3.10
CA HIS A 183 -13.78 -0.71 -4.37
C HIS A 183 -13.14 -1.36 -5.61
N CYS A 184 -12.87 -2.68 -5.51
CA CYS A 184 -12.32 -3.47 -6.58
C CYS A 184 -13.35 -4.44 -7.16
N ASP A 185 -13.30 -4.70 -8.45
CA ASP A 185 -14.16 -5.64 -9.13
C ASP A 185 -13.69 -7.09 -8.90
N LEU A 186 -14.65 -7.99 -8.81
CA LEU A 186 -14.39 -9.42 -8.80
C LEU A 186 -14.68 -10.00 -10.19
N PRO A 187 -13.72 -10.70 -10.83
CA PRO A 187 -13.99 -11.43 -12.04
C PRO A 187 -15.15 -12.43 -11.87
N GLN A 188 -16.05 -12.48 -12.84
CA GLN A 188 -17.21 -13.38 -12.78
C GLN A 188 -16.81 -14.83 -12.53
N ALA A 189 -15.71 -15.29 -13.14
CA ALA A 189 -15.22 -16.65 -12.94
C ALA A 189 -14.85 -16.91 -11.47
N LEU A 190 -14.10 -16.00 -10.82
CA LEU A 190 -13.77 -16.11 -9.41
C LEU A 190 -15.03 -16.10 -8.53
N ALA A 191 -15.94 -15.17 -8.78
CA ALA A 191 -17.18 -15.06 -8.02
C ALA A 191 -18.04 -16.32 -8.11
N LEU A 192 -18.12 -16.94 -9.30
CA LEU A 192 -18.85 -18.20 -9.51
C LEU A 192 -18.17 -19.39 -8.78
N GLU A 193 -16.85 -19.50 -8.84
CA GLU A 193 -16.15 -20.61 -8.17
C GLU A 193 -16.28 -20.50 -6.64
N ILE A 194 -16.05 -19.31 -6.08
CA ILE A 194 -16.26 -19.07 -4.63
C ILE A 194 -17.74 -19.29 -4.24
N GLY A 195 -18.69 -18.89 -5.12
CA GLY A 195 -20.13 -19.07 -4.87
C GLY A 195 -20.60 -20.53 -4.83
N LYS A 196 -19.83 -21.48 -5.36
CA LYS A 196 -20.09 -22.93 -5.26
C LYS A 196 -19.60 -23.53 -3.94
N CYS A 197 -18.66 -22.87 -3.27
CA CYS A 197 -18.06 -23.33 -2.02
C CYS A 197 -19.09 -23.31 -0.88
N LYS A 198 -19.00 -24.29 0.02
CA LYS A 198 -19.87 -24.42 1.18
C LYS A 198 -19.19 -24.04 2.49
N THR A 199 -17.85 -24.04 2.49
CA THR A 199 -17.02 -23.73 3.66
C THR A 199 -15.98 -22.69 3.33
N ASP A 200 -15.44 -22.03 4.36
CA ASP A 200 -14.34 -21.09 4.20
C ASP A 200 -13.04 -21.79 3.73
N GLU A 201 -12.85 -23.06 4.08
CA GLU A 201 -11.72 -23.88 3.64
C GLU A 201 -11.75 -24.10 2.13
N GLU A 202 -12.93 -24.43 1.58
CA GLU A 202 -13.13 -24.55 0.13
C GLU A 202 -12.86 -23.22 -0.58
N ALA A 203 -13.42 -22.13 -0.05
CA ALA A 203 -13.19 -20.79 -0.59
C ALA A 203 -11.71 -20.37 -0.53
N LYS A 204 -11.00 -20.72 0.55
CA LYS A 204 -9.57 -20.50 0.70
C LYS A 204 -8.78 -21.26 -0.35
N GLN A 205 -9.13 -22.51 -0.65
CA GLN A 205 -8.45 -23.32 -1.67
C GLN A 205 -8.61 -22.69 -3.06
N VAL A 206 -9.82 -22.31 -3.44
CA VAL A 206 -10.09 -21.57 -4.69
C VAL A 206 -9.29 -20.25 -4.74
N GLY A 207 -9.24 -19.54 -3.62
CA GLY A 207 -8.48 -18.30 -3.50
C GLY A 207 -6.97 -18.49 -3.70
N ILE A 208 -6.40 -19.58 -3.19
CA ILE A 208 -4.99 -19.93 -3.40
C ILE A 208 -4.74 -20.23 -4.89
N GLU A 209 -5.54 -21.10 -5.49
CA GLU A 209 -5.41 -21.49 -6.91
C GLU A 209 -5.51 -20.27 -7.83
N TRP A 210 -6.52 -19.42 -7.63
CA TRP A 210 -6.66 -18.17 -8.38
C TRP A 210 -5.43 -17.28 -8.24
N THR A 211 -4.95 -17.09 -7.01
CA THR A 211 -3.80 -16.22 -6.74
C THR A 211 -2.51 -16.77 -7.34
N VAL A 212 -2.31 -18.09 -7.36
CA VAL A 212 -1.16 -18.72 -8.01
C VAL A 212 -1.14 -18.41 -9.51
N GLU A 213 -2.27 -18.58 -10.20
CA GLU A 213 -2.36 -18.28 -11.63
C GLU A 213 -2.19 -16.77 -11.89
N GLN A 214 -2.82 -15.93 -11.07
CA GLN A 214 -2.64 -14.47 -11.12
C GLN A 214 -1.16 -14.08 -10.99
N CYS A 215 -0.46 -14.61 -10.01
CA CYS A 215 0.96 -14.33 -9.78
C CYS A 215 1.84 -14.86 -10.91
N ARG A 216 1.56 -16.05 -11.43
CA ARG A 216 2.32 -16.62 -12.58
C ARG A 216 2.23 -15.74 -13.82
N GLU A 217 1.03 -15.24 -14.12
CA GLU A 217 0.82 -14.32 -15.23
C GLU A 217 1.58 -13.01 -15.00
N LEU A 218 1.49 -12.41 -13.80
CA LEU A 218 2.22 -11.19 -13.45
C LEU A 218 3.74 -11.37 -13.58
N ILE A 219 4.28 -12.47 -13.06
CA ILE A 219 5.72 -12.81 -13.17
C ILE A 219 6.11 -12.99 -14.65
N GLY A 220 5.28 -13.69 -15.44
CA GLY A 220 5.49 -13.88 -16.86
C GLY A 220 5.53 -12.57 -17.66
N HIS A 221 4.85 -11.52 -17.19
CA HIS A 221 4.87 -10.17 -17.75
C HIS A 221 6.00 -9.29 -17.19
N GLY A 222 6.85 -9.83 -16.32
CA GLY A 222 8.05 -9.14 -15.83
C GLY A 222 7.76 -8.04 -14.82
N VAL A 223 6.77 -8.22 -13.93
CA VAL A 223 6.56 -7.27 -12.83
C VAL A 223 7.78 -7.20 -11.91
N PRO A 224 8.08 -6.01 -11.33
CA PRO A 224 9.32 -5.82 -10.55
C PRO A 224 9.35 -6.65 -9.27
N SER A 225 8.20 -6.89 -8.67
CA SER A 225 7.99 -7.64 -7.42
C SER A 225 6.50 -7.87 -7.22
N ILE A 226 6.11 -8.70 -6.25
CA ILE A 226 4.71 -8.87 -5.81
C ILE A 226 4.62 -8.51 -4.33
N HIS A 227 3.68 -7.64 -4.00
CA HIS A 227 3.32 -7.32 -2.63
C HIS A 227 2.12 -8.13 -2.17
N PHE A 228 2.24 -8.88 -1.07
CA PHE A 228 1.13 -9.65 -0.51
C PHE A 228 0.50 -8.98 0.70
N TYR A 229 -0.82 -8.72 0.62
CA TYR A 229 -1.63 -8.31 1.77
C TYR A 229 -1.99 -9.54 2.61
N THR A 230 -1.20 -9.82 3.65
CA THR A 230 -1.33 -11.06 4.43
C THR A 230 -2.55 -11.05 5.36
N VAL A 231 -2.77 -9.99 6.11
CA VAL A 231 -3.88 -9.83 7.08
C VAL A 231 -4.35 -11.17 7.66
N SER A 232 -3.49 -11.84 8.44
CA SER A 232 -3.72 -13.17 9.04
C SER A 232 -3.77 -14.36 8.06
N ALA A 233 -3.48 -14.19 6.78
CA ALA A 233 -3.48 -15.24 5.76
C ALA A 233 -2.08 -15.83 5.48
N VAL A 234 -1.22 -15.90 6.49
CA VAL A 234 0.20 -16.34 6.35
C VAL A 234 0.33 -17.69 5.70
N ASP A 235 -0.53 -18.67 6.08
CA ASP A 235 -0.46 -20.03 5.52
C ASP A 235 -0.81 -20.07 4.04
N SER A 236 -1.83 -19.28 3.61
CA SER A 236 -2.18 -19.16 2.19
C SER A 236 -1.04 -18.54 1.38
N ILE A 237 -0.42 -17.47 1.90
CA ILE A 237 0.72 -16.83 1.24
C ILE A 237 1.92 -17.78 1.13
N ARG A 238 2.22 -18.53 2.20
CA ARG A 238 3.29 -19.54 2.19
C ARG A 238 3.05 -20.60 1.11
N GLU A 239 1.81 -21.08 1.00
CA GLU A 239 1.44 -22.08 -0.02
C GLU A 239 1.56 -21.51 -1.44
N ILE A 240 1.08 -20.28 -1.66
CA ILE A 240 1.22 -19.57 -2.94
C ILE A 240 2.69 -19.40 -3.29
N ALA A 241 3.50 -18.87 -2.35
CA ALA A 241 4.92 -18.60 -2.60
C ALA A 241 5.68 -19.87 -3.02
N ARG A 242 5.40 -21.01 -2.41
CA ARG A 242 6.00 -22.32 -2.79
C ARG A 242 5.65 -22.77 -4.21
N GLN A 243 4.55 -22.28 -4.76
CA GLN A 243 4.09 -22.69 -6.10
C GLN A 243 4.55 -21.74 -7.20
N ILE A 244 4.97 -20.50 -6.85
CA ILE A 244 5.39 -19.49 -7.82
C ILE A 244 6.89 -19.25 -7.83
N TYR A 245 7.62 -19.66 -6.78
CA TYR A 245 9.07 -19.60 -6.62
C TYR A 245 9.65 -21.00 -6.36
#